data_9d8055d71e1b15e3a27dd5b386afbe30
#
_entry.id   9d8055d71e1b15e3a27dd5b386afbe30
#
_cell.length_a   1.000
_cell.length_b   1.000
_cell.length_c   1.000
_cell.angle_alpha   90.00
_cell.angle_beta   90.00
_cell.angle_gamma   90.00
#
_symmetry.space_group_name_H-M   'P 1'
#
loop_
_entity.id
_entity.type
_entity.pdbx_description
1 polymer ?
#
loop_
_entity_poly.entity_id
_entity_poly.type
_entity_poly.pdbx_seq_one_letter_code
_entity_poly.pdbx_strand_id
1 'polypeptide(L)'
;MRNLKYLLFALCISLSFQLLAQEAFISPKLQKVWETPEGLNVPESSCYNPSDKIIYVSNVVGNADTKDGIGYISKLNTKGEFIEKEWVKGLNAPKGIGIANGKLYVTDIDEVVEIDLKTAKILKKYKSGVAKSFNDIATDKQGKVYVSEMSKHVVLTVGKDSLEVFAASDQIASVNGVCDFGNEIILGSKGNLIAIDKKTKAIRIVAEKTGYLDGIIVVGENKIITSDWRGKVQLIEPGKPIEVLLNTTEIKVNAADLGFIPSQNLLLVPTFNNNKVIAYKLNL
;
A
#
# COMPACT_ATOMS: atom_id res chain seq x y z
N MET A 1 77.77 -5.64 35.66
CA MET A 1 76.56 -4.81 35.65
C MET A 1 75.86 -5.10 34.31
N ARG A 2 74.79 -5.93 34.31
CA ARG A 2 74.09 -6.36 33.09
C ARG A 2 72.77 -5.64 32.98
N ASN A 3 72.63 -4.80 31.95
CA ASN A 3 71.35 -4.13 31.62
C ASN A 3 70.40 -5.12 30.94
N LEU A 4 69.30 -5.39 31.61
CA LEU A 4 68.18 -6.20 31.07
C LEU A 4 67.22 -5.22 30.39
N LYS A 5 67.14 -5.26 29.06
CA LYS A 5 66.18 -4.50 28.26
C LYS A 5 64.90 -5.30 28.21
N TYR A 6 63.78 -4.77 28.78
CA TYR A 6 62.45 -5.36 28.64
C TYR A 6 61.87 -4.93 27.28
N LEU A 7 61.62 -5.94 26.45
CA LEU A 7 60.93 -5.77 25.18
C LEU A 7 59.44 -5.90 25.46
N LEU A 8 58.71 -4.76 25.46
CA LEU A 8 57.26 -4.78 25.48
C LEU A 8 56.75 -5.13 24.07
N PHE A 9 56.14 -6.30 23.91
CA PHE A 9 55.37 -6.70 22.73
C PHE A 9 53.94 -6.16 22.92
N ALA A 10 53.62 -5.01 22.28
CA ALA A 10 52.23 -4.54 22.19
C ALA A 10 51.50 -5.40 21.17
N LEU A 11 50.64 -6.30 21.65
CA LEU A 11 49.71 -7.05 20.84
C LEU A 11 48.55 -6.19 20.45
N CYS A 12 48.56 -5.56 19.27
CA CYS A 12 47.41 -4.84 18.73
C CYS A 12 46.37 -5.89 18.24
N ILE A 13 45.41 -6.18 19.08
CA ILE A 13 44.18 -6.91 18.66
C ILE A 13 43.33 -5.92 17.86
N SER A 14 43.42 -5.98 16.53
CA SER A 14 42.49 -5.29 15.65
C SER A 14 41.16 -6.04 15.71
N LEU A 15 40.22 -5.55 16.53
CA LEU A 15 38.81 -5.95 16.40
C LEU A 15 38.30 -5.37 15.08
N SER A 16 38.28 -6.17 14.04
CA SER A 16 37.50 -5.90 12.84
C SER A 16 36.03 -6.09 13.19
N PHE A 17 35.35 -4.99 13.50
CA PHE A 17 33.90 -4.95 13.45
C PHE A 17 33.50 -5.18 11.98
N GLN A 18 33.13 -6.41 11.64
CA GLN A 18 32.37 -6.63 10.42
C GLN A 18 31.01 -5.98 10.65
N LEU A 19 30.80 -4.79 10.05
CA LEU A 19 29.46 -4.30 9.85
C LEU A 19 28.74 -5.38 8.98
N LEU A 20 27.92 -6.21 9.62
CA LEU A 20 26.98 -7.04 8.90
C LEU A 20 26.07 -6.06 8.14
N ALA A 21 26.20 -6.04 6.82
CA ALA A 21 25.26 -5.28 6.00
C ALA A 21 23.85 -5.78 6.34
N GLN A 22 23.00 -4.85 6.76
CA GLN A 22 21.60 -5.16 6.98
C GLN A 22 20.99 -5.53 5.62
N GLU A 23 20.52 -6.77 5.50
CA GLU A 23 19.92 -7.27 4.26
C GLU A 23 18.40 -7.37 4.39
N ALA A 24 17.71 -7.19 3.26
CA ALA A 24 16.30 -7.47 3.17
C ALA A 24 16.03 -8.97 3.33
N PHE A 25 15.03 -9.34 4.10
CA PHE A 25 14.49 -10.69 4.06
C PHE A 25 13.49 -10.81 2.92
N ILE A 26 13.70 -11.76 2.02
CA ILE A 26 12.78 -12.12 0.93
C ILE A 26 12.49 -13.62 1.05
N SER A 27 11.23 -13.98 1.29
CA SER A 27 10.80 -15.38 1.33
C SER A 27 11.00 -16.05 -0.03
N PRO A 28 11.33 -17.38 -0.08
CA PRO A 28 11.35 -18.15 -1.32
C PRO A 28 10.02 -18.13 -2.11
N LYS A 29 8.93 -17.75 -1.47
CA LYS A 29 7.63 -17.54 -2.12
C LYS A 29 7.55 -16.25 -2.94
N LEU A 30 8.52 -15.34 -2.81
CA LEU A 30 8.64 -14.13 -3.60
C LEU A 30 9.90 -14.18 -4.46
N GLN A 31 9.74 -13.87 -5.74
CA GLN A 31 10.84 -13.68 -6.68
C GLN A 31 10.72 -12.30 -7.31
N LYS A 32 11.71 -11.43 -7.10
CA LYS A 32 11.77 -10.12 -7.76
C LYS A 32 11.82 -10.33 -9.29
N VAL A 33 10.92 -9.65 -10.00
CA VAL A 33 10.82 -9.72 -11.47
C VAL A 33 11.34 -8.46 -12.12
N TRP A 34 10.87 -7.30 -11.65
CA TRP A 34 11.30 -5.99 -12.13
C TRP A 34 11.12 -4.92 -11.06
N GLU A 35 11.76 -3.79 -11.27
CA GLU A 35 11.47 -2.52 -10.62
C GLU A 35 11.32 -1.43 -11.67
N THR A 36 10.57 -0.39 -11.36
CA THR A 36 10.40 0.75 -12.27
C THR A 36 11.71 1.49 -12.49
N PRO A 37 11.93 2.05 -13.69
CA PRO A 37 13.00 3.03 -13.91
C PRO A 37 12.79 4.26 -13.02
N GLU A 38 13.78 5.17 -13.01
CA GLU A 38 13.65 6.46 -12.33
C GLU A 38 12.50 7.28 -12.91
N GLY A 39 11.74 7.96 -12.05
CA GLY A 39 10.68 8.85 -12.52
C GLY A 39 9.41 8.91 -11.69
N LEU A 40 9.14 7.94 -10.82
CA LEU A 40 8.12 8.06 -9.78
C LEU A 40 8.59 9.02 -8.68
N ASN A 41 7.66 9.63 -7.97
CA ASN A 41 7.96 10.54 -6.88
C ASN A 41 7.02 10.28 -5.70
N VAL A 42 7.52 9.60 -4.68
CA VAL A 42 6.77 9.15 -3.51
C VAL A 42 5.54 8.33 -3.93
N PRO A 43 5.73 7.18 -4.66
CA PRO A 43 4.63 6.31 -5.08
C PRO A 43 3.98 5.66 -3.85
N GLU A 44 2.67 5.84 -3.72
CA GLU A 44 1.93 5.36 -2.56
C GLU A 44 1.07 4.14 -2.88
N SER A 45 0.27 4.17 -3.94
CA SER A 45 -0.58 3.05 -4.35
C SER A 45 -0.31 2.61 -5.78
N SER A 46 -0.51 1.32 -6.05
CA SER A 46 -0.45 0.76 -7.39
C SER A 46 -1.69 -0.09 -7.69
N CYS A 47 -2.47 0.30 -8.69
CA CYS A 47 -3.71 -0.35 -9.07
C CYS A 47 -3.65 -0.88 -10.52
N TYR A 48 -3.76 -2.19 -10.70
CA TYR A 48 -3.82 -2.79 -12.04
C TYR A 48 -5.25 -2.83 -12.56
N ASN A 49 -5.46 -2.30 -13.76
CA ASN A 49 -6.73 -2.42 -14.48
C ASN A 49 -6.65 -3.53 -15.55
N PRO A 50 -7.40 -4.65 -15.39
CA PRO A 50 -7.35 -5.74 -16.37
C PRO A 50 -7.96 -5.39 -17.72
N SER A 51 -8.81 -4.35 -17.81
CA SER A 51 -9.49 -3.96 -19.04
C SER A 51 -8.56 -3.32 -20.06
N ASP A 52 -7.60 -2.52 -19.62
CA ASP A 52 -6.60 -1.84 -20.47
C ASP A 52 -5.18 -2.38 -20.26
N LYS A 53 -4.98 -3.26 -19.27
CA LYS A 53 -3.70 -3.86 -18.88
C LYS A 53 -2.67 -2.82 -18.42
N ILE A 54 -3.14 -1.74 -17.79
CA ILE A 54 -2.33 -0.64 -17.27
C ILE A 54 -2.25 -0.73 -15.74
N ILE A 55 -1.08 -0.41 -15.20
CA ILE A 55 -0.87 -0.15 -13.79
C ILE A 55 -0.94 1.36 -13.57
N TYR A 56 -1.86 1.82 -12.74
CA TYR A 56 -1.96 3.20 -12.31
C TYR A 56 -1.23 3.35 -10.98
N VAL A 57 -0.41 4.38 -10.84
CA VAL A 57 0.39 4.63 -9.64
C VAL A 57 0.14 6.06 -9.17
N SER A 58 -0.29 6.22 -7.92
CA SER A 58 -0.39 7.53 -7.28
C SER A 58 0.99 8.00 -6.82
N ASN A 59 1.29 9.27 -7.06
CA ASN A 59 2.53 9.93 -6.65
C ASN A 59 2.20 11.11 -5.75
N VAL A 60 2.53 10.99 -4.47
CA VAL A 60 2.24 12.00 -3.44
C VAL A 60 2.99 13.30 -3.70
N VAL A 61 4.24 13.23 -4.07
CA VAL A 61 5.18 14.35 -4.30
C VAL A 61 5.27 15.29 -3.09
N GLY A 62 6.34 15.20 -2.35
CA GLY A 62 6.55 16.07 -1.18
C GLY A 62 5.78 15.60 0.06
N ASN A 63 5.03 16.50 0.70
CA ASN A 63 4.36 16.23 1.97
C ASN A 63 2.95 15.65 1.75
N ALA A 64 2.66 14.53 2.43
CA ALA A 64 1.42 13.78 2.27
C ALA A 64 0.13 14.50 2.78
N ASP A 65 0.27 15.65 3.45
CA ASP A 65 -0.84 16.42 4.03
C ASP A 65 -0.94 17.85 3.46
N THR A 66 -0.09 18.20 2.49
CA THR A 66 -0.05 19.55 1.91
C THR A 66 -0.91 19.63 0.65
N LYS A 67 -1.76 20.66 0.59
CA LYS A 67 -2.58 20.97 -0.60
C LYS A 67 -1.83 21.93 -1.52
N ASP A 68 -0.92 21.39 -2.34
CA ASP A 68 -0.03 22.17 -3.21
C ASP A 68 -0.28 21.93 -4.71
N GLY A 69 -1.07 20.92 -5.06
CA GLY A 69 -1.43 20.64 -6.43
C GLY A 69 -0.31 20.00 -7.29
N ILE A 70 0.74 19.46 -6.66
CA ILE A 70 1.89 18.87 -7.39
C ILE A 70 1.82 17.35 -7.54
N GLY A 71 0.88 16.69 -6.84
CA GLY A 71 0.64 15.25 -6.93
C GLY A 71 0.07 14.85 -8.30
N TYR A 72 0.33 13.60 -8.69
CA TYR A 72 -0.10 13.10 -10.00
C TYR A 72 -0.32 11.57 -9.98
N ILE A 73 -0.98 11.08 -11.05
CA ILE A 73 -1.10 9.64 -11.36
C ILE A 73 -0.21 9.31 -12.55
N SER A 74 0.57 8.23 -12.43
CA SER A 74 1.35 7.65 -13.53
C SER A 74 0.65 6.44 -14.13
N LYS A 75 0.94 6.15 -15.40
CA LYS A 75 0.61 4.91 -16.10
C LYS A 75 1.85 4.10 -16.39
N LEU A 76 1.85 2.83 -16.01
CA LEU A 76 2.89 1.87 -16.34
C LEU A 76 2.29 0.70 -17.13
N ASN A 77 3.09 0.07 -17.96
CA ASN A 77 2.76 -1.23 -18.51
C ASN A 77 3.04 -2.35 -17.50
N THR A 78 2.68 -3.59 -17.83
CA THR A 78 2.87 -4.74 -16.92
C THR A 78 4.32 -5.18 -16.73
N LYS A 79 5.27 -4.52 -17.41
CA LYS A 79 6.72 -4.69 -17.22
C LYS A 79 7.34 -3.59 -16.36
N GLY A 80 6.51 -2.66 -15.84
CA GLY A 80 6.96 -1.54 -15.01
C GLY A 80 7.53 -0.35 -15.78
N GLU A 81 7.39 -0.33 -17.11
CA GLU A 81 7.84 0.78 -17.96
C GLU A 81 6.78 1.88 -18.07
N PHE A 82 7.19 3.13 -18.09
CA PHE A 82 6.24 4.24 -18.23
C PHE A 82 5.54 4.24 -19.60
N ILE A 83 4.20 4.26 -19.55
CA ILE A 83 3.37 4.66 -20.70
C ILE A 83 3.20 6.17 -20.67
N GLU A 84 2.89 6.71 -19.50
CA GLU A 84 2.74 8.14 -19.26
C GLU A 84 3.11 8.47 -17.81
N LYS A 85 4.11 9.33 -17.62
CA LYS A 85 4.64 9.62 -16.28
C LYS A 85 3.66 10.43 -15.45
N GLU A 86 3.00 11.44 -16.02
CA GLU A 86 2.11 12.37 -15.33
C GLU A 86 0.76 12.42 -16.07
N TRP A 87 0.05 11.29 -16.08
CA TRP A 87 -1.20 11.12 -16.80
C TRP A 87 -2.33 12.04 -16.31
N VAL A 88 -2.49 12.17 -14.99
CA VAL A 88 -3.38 13.17 -14.37
C VAL A 88 -2.57 13.94 -13.35
N LYS A 89 -2.60 15.27 -13.46
CA LYS A 89 -1.88 16.23 -12.61
C LYS A 89 -2.83 17.11 -11.82
N GLY A 90 -2.27 17.89 -10.89
CA GLY A 90 -3.04 18.87 -10.12
C GLY A 90 -3.78 18.24 -8.94
N LEU A 91 -3.39 17.04 -8.54
CA LEU A 91 -3.75 16.44 -7.27
C LEU A 91 -2.82 16.99 -6.17
N ASN A 92 -3.24 16.89 -4.90
CA ASN A 92 -2.41 17.37 -3.80
C ASN A 92 -1.44 16.28 -3.34
N ALA A 93 -1.96 15.26 -2.66
CA ALA A 93 -1.19 14.12 -2.19
C ALA A 93 -2.01 12.84 -2.41
N PRO A 94 -2.14 12.38 -3.69
CA PRO A 94 -2.97 11.24 -4.03
C PRO A 94 -2.40 9.95 -3.40
N LYS A 95 -3.29 9.16 -2.77
CA LYS A 95 -2.94 7.92 -2.09
C LYS A 95 -3.67 6.74 -2.74
N GLY A 96 -4.54 6.05 -2.01
CA GLY A 96 -5.21 4.84 -2.45
C GLY A 96 -6.01 5.00 -3.74
N ILE A 97 -5.92 4.01 -4.64
CA ILE A 97 -6.57 3.99 -5.94
C ILE A 97 -7.54 2.83 -6.05
N GLY A 98 -8.77 3.11 -6.50
CA GLY A 98 -9.75 2.10 -6.90
C GLY A 98 -10.30 2.38 -8.31
N ILE A 99 -10.63 1.30 -9.05
CA ILE A 99 -11.18 1.42 -10.40
C ILE A 99 -12.54 0.74 -10.46
N ALA A 100 -13.55 1.47 -10.91
CA ALA A 100 -14.90 0.95 -11.12
C ALA A 100 -15.60 1.68 -12.26
N ASN A 101 -16.40 0.96 -13.06
CA ASN A 101 -17.29 1.51 -14.09
C ASN A 101 -16.58 2.47 -15.08
N GLY A 102 -15.34 2.16 -15.49
CA GLY A 102 -14.56 3.00 -16.42
C GLY A 102 -14.00 4.28 -15.81
N LYS A 103 -13.96 4.38 -14.49
CA LYS A 103 -13.46 5.52 -13.73
C LYS A 103 -12.40 5.07 -12.75
N LEU A 104 -11.44 5.94 -12.50
CA LEU A 104 -10.47 5.83 -11.42
C LEU A 104 -10.90 6.76 -10.29
N TYR A 105 -10.91 6.23 -9.08
CA TYR A 105 -11.12 6.97 -7.85
C TYR A 105 -9.80 7.01 -7.08
N VAL A 106 -9.42 8.15 -6.59
CA VAL A 106 -8.21 8.32 -5.79
C VAL A 106 -8.50 9.19 -4.57
N THR A 107 -8.00 8.80 -3.41
CA THR A 107 -8.02 9.66 -2.23
C THR A 107 -7.00 10.77 -2.38
N ASP A 108 -7.39 12.00 -2.05
CA ASP A 108 -6.52 13.17 -2.11
C ASP A 108 -6.73 14.02 -0.85
N ILE A 109 -6.05 13.64 0.24
CA ILE A 109 -6.11 14.22 1.59
C ILE A 109 -7.53 14.13 2.19
N ASP A 110 -8.41 15.08 1.89
CA ASP A 110 -9.76 15.22 2.46
C ASP A 110 -10.87 15.12 1.40
N GLU A 111 -10.53 14.67 0.22
CA GLU A 111 -11.46 14.44 -0.88
C GLU A 111 -11.14 13.12 -1.61
N VAL A 112 -12.16 12.58 -2.27
CA VAL A 112 -11.98 11.50 -3.27
C VAL A 112 -12.20 12.12 -4.63
N VAL A 113 -11.22 11.93 -5.52
CA VAL A 113 -11.25 12.46 -6.89
C VAL A 113 -11.66 11.36 -7.86
N GLU A 114 -12.73 11.60 -8.63
CA GLU A 114 -13.21 10.72 -9.69
C GLU A 114 -12.64 11.19 -11.02
N ILE A 115 -11.99 10.27 -11.75
CA ILE A 115 -11.27 10.54 -12.99
C ILE A 115 -11.79 9.59 -14.09
N ASP A 116 -12.10 10.12 -15.25
CA ASP A 116 -12.46 9.32 -16.43
C ASP A 116 -11.23 8.64 -17.02
N LEU A 117 -11.23 7.31 -17.11
CA LEU A 117 -10.07 6.53 -17.59
C LEU A 117 -9.73 6.77 -19.05
N LYS A 118 -10.69 7.17 -19.89
CA LYS A 118 -10.47 7.39 -21.32
C LYS A 118 -9.92 8.77 -21.63
N THR A 119 -10.42 9.78 -20.89
CA THR A 119 -10.13 11.20 -21.21
C THR A 119 -9.15 11.86 -20.25
N ALA A 120 -8.78 11.18 -19.14
CA ALA A 120 -7.96 11.71 -18.05
C ALA A 120 -8.58 12.94 -17.35
N LYS A 121 -9.87 13.20 -17.55
CA LYS A 121 -10.53 14.35 -16.96
C LYS A 121 -11.00 14.04 -15.54
N ILE A 122 -10.71 14.96 -14.63
CA ILE A 122 -11.35 14.96 -13.30
C ILE A 122 -12.84 15.29 -13.52
N LEU A 123 -13.71 14.35 -13.13
CA LEU A 123 -15.16 14.47 -13.29
C LEU A 123 -15.80 15.07 -12.06
N LYS A 124 -15.37 14.64 -10.88
CA LYS A 124 -15.98 15.05 -9.60
C LYS A 124 -14.99 14.90 -8.45
N LYS A 125 -15.22 15.69 -7.41
CA LYS A 125 -14.52 15.61 -6.13
C LYS A 125 -15.55 15.43 -5.03
N TYR A 126 -15.40 14.38 -4.23
CA TYR A 126 -16.31 14.05 -3.14
C TYR A 126 -15.68 14.39 -1.81
N LYS A 127 -16.43 15.06 -0.94
CA LYS A 127 -16.03 15.39 0.43
C LYS A 127 -16.97 14.71 1.43
N SER A 128 -16.51 14.61 2.68
CA SER A 128 -17.32 14.14 3.79
C SER A 128 -17.61 15.27 4.76
N GLY A 129 -18.82 15.26 5.34
CA GLY A 129 -19.16 16.16 6.45
C GLY A 129 -18.58 15.74 7.80
N VAL A 130 -18.07 14.50 7.91
CA VAL A 130 -17.67 13.91 9.20
C VAL A 130 -16.18 13.52 9.27
N ALA A 131 -15.48 13.41 8.14
CA ALA A 131 -14.13 12.85 8.06
C ALA A 131 -13.28 13.59 7.02
N LYS A 132 -11.95 13.64 7.21
CA LYS A 132 -11.04 14.45 6.39
C LYS A 132 -9.64 13.84 6.21
N SER A 133 -9.42 12.60 6.62
CA SER A 133 -8.11 11.95 6.53
C SER A 133 -8.24 10.62 5.80
N PHE A 134 -8.49 10.73 4.48
CA PHE A 134 -8.71 9.56 3.63
C PHE A 134 -7.36 8.95 3.23
N ASN A 135 -7.35 7.63 3.11
CA ASN A 135 -6.14 6.92 2.70
C ASN A 135 -6.40 5.97 1.53
N ASP A 136 -7.08 4.85 1.73
CA ASP A 136 -7.17 3.81 0.73
C ASP A 136 -8.59 3.65 0.15
N ILE A 137 -8.68 2.98 -1.01
CA ILE A 137 -9.93 2.73 -1.75
C ILE A 137 -10.06 1.27 -2.13
N ALA A 138 -11.19 0.67 -1.78
CA ALA A 138 -11.64 -0.58 -2.34
C ALA A 138 -12.83 -0.38 -3.30
N THR A 139 -12.91 -1.19 -4.34
CA THR A 139 -14.08 -1.25 -5.22
C THR A 139 -14.63 -2.67 -5.29
N ASP A 140 -15.95 -2.82 -5.21
CA ASP A 140 -16.57 -4.13 -5.38
C ASP A 140 -17.03 -4.39 -6.82
N LYS A 141 -17.46 -5.63 -7.06
CA LYS A 141 -17.93 -6.07 -8.40
C LYS A 141 -19.18 -5.34 -8.89
N GLN A 142 -19.94 -4.70 -8.01
CA GLN A 142 -21.08 -3.86 -8.33
C GLN A 142 -20.69 -2.43 -8.64
N GLY A 143 -19.40 -2.09 -8.51
CA GLY A 143 -18.85 -0.76 -8.74
C GLY A 143 -19.03 0.20 -7.57
N LYS A 144 -19.37 -0.31 -6.39
CA LYS A 144 -19.40 0.49 -5.17
C LYS A 144 -17.98 0.77 -4.68
N VAL A 145 -17.74 2.01 -4.27
CA VAL A 145 -16.43 2.50 -3.84
C VAL A 145 -16.45 2.71 -2.33
N TYR A 146 -15.53 2.06 -1.64
CA TYR A 146 -15.29 2.17 -0.19
C TYR A 146 -14.02 2.95 0.05
N VAL A 147 -14.02 3.78 1.10
CA VAL A 147 -12.92 4.70 1.41
C VAL A 147 -12.54 4.53 2.87
N SER A 148 -11.27 4.25 3.13
CA SER A 148 -10.74 4.22 4.48
C SER A 148 -10.49 5.61 5.05
N GLU A 149 -10.58 5.74 6.36
CA GLU A 149 -10.37 6.99 7.10
C GLU A 149 -9.53 6.75 8.34
N MET A 150 -8.45 7.51 8.48
CA MET A 150 -7.41 7.25 9.47
C MET A 150 -7.70 7.84 10.86
N SER A 151 -8.51 8.90 10.96
CA SER A 151 -8.66 9.71 12.18
C SER A 151 -10.01 9.54 12.88
N LYS A 152 -10.99 9.00 12.18
CA LYS A 152 -12.34 8.75 12.70
C LYS A 152 -12.64 7.25 12.70
N HIS A 153 -13.62 6.85 13.47
CA HIS A 153 -14.02 5.45 13.59
C HIS A 153 -15.05 5.06 12.51
N VAL A 154 -14.74 5.38 11.25
CA VAL A 154 -15.67 5.19 10.12
C VAL A 154 -14.97 4.62 8.89
N VAL A 155 -15.74 3.91 8.09
CA VAL A 155 -15.47 3.64 6.69
C VAL A 155 -16.53 4.36 5.88
N LEU A 156 -16.11 4.98 4.79
CA LEU A 156 -17.02 5.74 3.93
C LEU A 156 -17.30 5.01 2.61
N THR A 157 -18.26 5.50 1.87
CA THR A 157 -18.55 5.06 0.49
C THR A 157 -18.86 6.29 -0.36
N VAL A 158 -18.53 6.22 -1.65
CA VAL A 158 -18.89 7.26 -2.60
C VAL A 158 -20.39 7.21 -2.84
N GLY A 159 -21.10 8.27 -2.44
CA GLY A 159 -22.51 8.49 -2.70
C GLY A 159 -22.75 9.28 -3.97
N LYS A 160 -23.99 9.78 -4.15
CA LYS A 160 -24.34 10.57 -5.33
C LYS A 160 -23.55 11.88 -5.39
N ASP A 161 -23.48 12.63 -4.30
CA ASP A 161 -22.92 13.98 -4.27
C ASP A 161 -21.82 14.19 -3.23
N SER A 162 -21.68 13.27 -2.29
CA SER A 162 -20.71 13.32 -1.19
C SER A 162 -20.27 11.92 -0.78
N LEU A 163 -19.29 11.86 0.10
CA LEU A 163 -18.97 10.62 0.80
C LEU A 163 -19.99 10.40 1.92
N GLU A 164 -20.48 9.19 2.02
CA GLU A 164 -21.47 8.74 3.00
C GLU A 164 -20.85 7.73 3.97
N VAL A 165 -21.31 7.69 5.22
CA VAL A 165 -20.84 6.70 6.18
C VAL A 165 -21.35 5.33 5.78
N PHE A 166 -20.42 4.41 5.49
CA PHE A 166 -20.73 3.00 5.23
C PHE A 166 -20.87 2.21 6.54
N ALA A 167 -19.92 2.39 7.46
CA ALA A 167 -19.91 1.79 8.78
C ALA A 167 -19.22 2.70 9.79
N ALA A 168 -19.70 2.69 11.05
CA ALA A 168 -19.10 3.41 12.17
C ALA A 168 -19.09 2.50 13.40
N SER A 169 -17.95 2.42 14.08
CA SER A 169 -17.79 1.60 15.28
C SER A 169 -16.48 1.92 15.99
N ASP A 170 -16.43 1.80 17.31
CA ASP A 170 -15.17 1.87 18.07
C ASP A 170 -14.19 0.75 17.75
N GLN A 171 -14.63 -0.30 17.07
CA GLN A 171 -13.76 -1.37 16.55
C GLN A 171 -13.03 -0.94 15.26
N ILE A 172 -13.47 0.12 14.61
CA ILE A 172 -12.87 0.72 13.41
C ILE A 172 -12.01 1.88 13.88
N ALA A 173 -10.68 1.77 13.80
CA ALA A 173 -9.79 2.86 14.19
C ALA A 173 -8.45 2.79 13.47
N SER A 174 -7.93 3.95 13.09
CA SER A 174 -6.66 4.09 12.38
C SER A 174 -6.62 3.21 11.12
N VAL A 175 -7.70 3.26 10.34
CA VAL A 175 -7.83 2.43 9.13
C VAL A 175 -7.05 3.05 8.00
N ASN A 176 -6.06 2.31 7.49
CA ASN A 176 -5.37 2.64 6.25
C ASN A 176 -5.86 1.68 5.16
N GLY A 177 -5.29 0.48 5.01
CA GLY A 177 -5.69 -0.46 3.96
C GLY A 177 -7.14 -0.93 4.06
N VAL A 178 -7.81 -1.03 2.90
CA VAL A 178 -9.17 -1.58 2.75
C VAL A 178 -9.24 -2.43 1.46
N CYS A 179 -9.95 -3.56 1.50
CA CYS A 179 -10.11 -4.44 0.34
C CYS A 179 -11.51 -5.05 0.29
N ASP A 180 -12.03 -5.24 -0.93
CA ASP A 180 -13.26 -6.00 -1.17
C ASP A 180 -13.04 -7.51 -0.92
N PHE A 181 -13.93 -8.13 -0.15
CA PHE A 181 -13.88 -9.56 0.15
C PHE A 181 -15.28 -10.19 0.03
N GLY A 182 -15.82 -10.14 -1.17
CA GLY A 182 -17.12 -10.70 -1.49
C GLY A 182 -18.29 -10.03 -0.75
N ASN A 183 -18.88 -10.69 0.24
CA ASN A 183 -19.95 -10.10 1.06
C ASN A 183 -19.44 -9.19 2.18
N GLU A 184 -18.13 -9.11 2.36
CA GLU A 184 -17.45 -8.32 3.38
C GLU A 184 -16.50 -7.31 2.72
N ILE A 185 -16.08 -6.31 3.48
CA ILE A 185 -14.84 -5.58 3.26
C ILE A 185 -13.88 -5.94 4.38
N ILE A 186 -12.60 -6.10 4.07
CA ILE A 186 -11.54 -6.32 5.04
C ILE A 186 -10.66 -5.09 5.16
N LEU A 187 -10.21 -4.79 6.37
CA LEU A 187 -9.43 -3.60 6.67
C LEU A 187 -8.51 -3.81 7.87
N GLY A 188 -7.44 -3.03 7.90
CA GLY A 188 -6.56 -2.96 9.06
C GLY A 188 -7.15 -2.05 10.13
N SER A 189 -7.29 -2.54 11.36
CA SER A 189 -7.77 -1.73 12.49
C SER A 189 -7.11 -2.14 13.79
N LYS A 190 -6.57 -1.19 14.54
CA LYS A 190 -5.96 -1.42 15.86
C LYS A 190 -4.92 -2.54 15.89
N GLY A 191 -4.15 -2.70 14.81
CA GLY A 191 -3.16 -3.76 14.71
C GLY A 191 -3.71 -5.16 14.41
N ASN A 192 -4.95 -5.25 14.00
CA ASN A 192 -5.62 -6.48 13.56
C ASN A 192 -6.17 -6.31 12.14
N LEU A 193 -6.39 -7.42 11.46
CA LEU A 193 -7.19 -7.50 10.25
C LEU A 193 -8.63 -7.84 10.65
N ILE A 194 -9.58 -6.99 10.31
CA ILE A 194 -11.00 -7.18 10.61
C ILE A 194 -11.82 -7.24 9.32
N ALA A 195 -12.99 -7.84 9.39
CA ALA A 195 -13.97 -7.85 8.31
C ALA A 195 -15.28 -7.21 8.75
N ILE A 196 -15.91 -6.47 7.84
CA ILE A 196 -17.23 -5.85 8.04
C ILE A 196 -18.18 -6.43 7.00
N ASP A 197 -19.24 -7.09 7.45
CA ASP A 197 -20.31 -7.55 6.55
C ASP A 197 -21.00 -6.38 5.87
N LYS A 198 -21.10 -6.40 4.55
CA LYS A 198 -21.63 -5.27 3.76
C LYS A 198 -23.10 -4.97 4.03
N LYS A 199 -23.88 -5.98 4.41
CA LYS A 199 -25.32 -5.85 4.65
C LYS A 199 -25.64 -5.53 6.11
N THR A 200 -25.13 -6.34 7.04
CA THR A 200 -25.45 -6.25 8.47
C THR A 200 -24.58 -5.28 9.25
N LYS A 201 -23.41 -4.91 8.71
CA LYS A 201 -22.35 -4.14 9.37
C LYS A 201 -21.72 -4.85 10.57
N ALA A 202 -21.98 -6.14 10.74
CA ALA A 202 -21.32 -6.94 11.75
C ALA A 202 -19.80 -6.98 11.51
N ILE A 203 -19.04 -6.84 12.59
CA ILE A 203 -17.57 -6.82 12.57
C ILE A 203 -17.05 -8.10 13.18
N ARG A 204 -16.08 -8.73 12.53
CA ARG A 204 -15.34 -9.88 13.05
C ARG A 204 -13.84 -9.71 12.88
N ILE A 205 -13.06 -10.32 13.74
CA ILE A 205 -11.60 -10.40 13.58
C ILE A 205 -11.28 -11.52 12.59
N VAL A 206 -10.43 -11.21 11.60
CA VAL A 206 -9.88 -12.17 10.64
C VAL A 206 -8.53 -12.69 11.10
N ALA A 207 -7.66 -11.77 11.56
CA ALA A 207 -6.37 -12.10 12.13
C ALA A 207 -5.96 -11.04 13.16
N GLU A 208 -5.31 -11.48 14.23
CA GLU A 208 -4.78 -10.60 15.28
C GLU A 208 -3.28 -10.32 15.08
N LYS A 209 -2.80 -9.23 15.67
CA LYS A 209 -1.37 -8.87 15.73
C LYS A 209 -0.74 -8.73 14.34
N THR A 210 -1.51 -8.24 13.37
CA THR A 210 -1.05 -8.02 12.01
C THR A 210 -0.16 -6.78 11.86
N GLY A 211 -0.14 -5.88 12.84
CA GLY A 211 0.49 -4.58 12.75
C GLY A 211 -0.38 -3.55 12.04
N TYR A 212 0.22 -2.44 11.62
CA TYR A 212 -0.46 -1.42 10.85
C TYR A 212 -0.46 -1.83 9.38
N LEU A 213 -1.65 -2.13 8.85
CA LEU A 213 -1.81 -2.59 7.47
C LEU A 213 -2.03 -1.39 6.55
N ASP A 214 -1.13 -1.24 5.59
CA ASP A 214 -1.19 -0.23 4.53
C ASP A 214 -1.97 -0.80 3.33
N GLY A 215 -1.37 -1.63 2.50
CA GLY A 215 -2.07 -2.32 1.42
C GLY A 215 -2.66 -3.67 1.85
N ILE A 216 -3.80 -4.02 1.27
CA ILE A 216 -4.45 -5.32 1.46
C ILE A 216 -4.93 -5.84 0.12
N ILE A 217 -4.48 -7.01 -0.27
CA ILE A 217 -4.97 -7.72 -1.47
C ILE A 217 -5.41 -9.14 -1.13
N VAL A 218 -6.37 -9.65 -1.89
CA VAL A 218 -6.84 -11.04 -1.80
C VAL A 218 -6.33 -11.82 -2.99
N VAL A 219 -5.70 -12.96 -2.73
CA VAL A 219 -5.16 -13.87 -3.75
C VAL A 219 -5.83 -15.24 -3.63
N GLY A 220 -6.44 -15.69 -4.71
CA GLY A 220 -7.26 -16.91 -4.69
C GLY A 220 -8.52 -16.74 -3.83
N GLU A 221 -8.88 -17.78 -3.10
CA GLU A 221 -10.14 -17.78 -2.31
C GLU A 221 -9.97 -17.19 -0.91
N ASN A 222 -8.83 -17.44 -0.25
CA ASN A 222 -8.68 -17.16 1.19
C ASN A 222 -7.32 -16.60 1.58
N LYS A 223 -6.40 -16.36 0.65
CA LYS A 223 -5.08 -15.84 0.98
C LYS A 223 -5.12 -14.33 0.93
N ILE A 224 -4.73 -13.70 2.02
CA ILE A 224 -4.67 -12.25 2.14
C ILE A 224 -3.22 -11.85 2.25
N ILE A 225 -2.78 -10.95 1.39
CA ILE A 225 -1.44 -10.36 1.45
C ILE A 225 -1.60 -8.92 1.92
N THR A 226 -0.81 -8.55 2.91
CA THR A 226 -0.85 -7.22 3.50
C THR A 226 0.55 -6.60 3.51
N SER A 227 0.62 -5.29 3.40
CA SER A 227 1.83 -4.52 3.68
C SER A 227 1.73 -3.77 5.01
N ASP A 228 2.89 -3.52 5.62
CA ASP A 228 3.11 -2.50 6.66
C ASP A 228 4.05 -1.46 6.03
N TRP A 229 3.64 -0.21 6.01
CA TRP A 229 4.37 0.89 5.38
C TRP A 229 5.87 0.92 5.73
N ARG A 230 6.25 0.42 6.91
CA ARG A 230 7.67 0.37 7.34
C ARG A 230 8.52 -0.63 6.56
N GLY A 231 7.94 -1.46 5.67
CA GLY A 231 8.66 -2.37 4.79
C GLY A 231 8.40 -3.85 5.02
N LYS A 232 7.27 -4.25 5.61
CA LYS A 232 6.87 -5.67 5.71
C LYS A 232 5.77 -5.99 4.73
N VAL A 233 5.86 -7.17 4.11
CA VAL A 233 4.74 -7.82 3.41
C VAL A 233 4.49 -9.17 4.06
N GLN A 234 3.23 -9.48 4.33
CA GLN A 234 2.81 -10.65 5.10
C GLN A 234 1.74 -11.43 4.32
N LEU A 235 1.76 -12.76 4.48
CA LEU A 235 0.69 -13.65 4.07
C LEU A 235 -0.14 -14.05 5.30
N ILE A 236 -1.43 -13.85 5.20
CA ILE A 236 -2.42 -14.20 6.20
C ILE A 236 -3.36 -15.24 5.58
N GLU A 237 -3.37 -16.42 6.15
CA GLU A 237 -4.32 -17.49 5.81
C GLU A 237 -5.12 -17.84 7.06
N PRO A 238 -6.46 -17.93 7.00
CA PRO A 238 -7.28 -18.24 8.17
C PRO A 238 -6.82 -19.53 8.87
N GLY A 239 -6.64 -19.45 10.19
CA GLY A 239 -6.21 -20.58 11.01
C GLY A 239 -4.73 -20.95 10.93
N LYS A 240 -3.91 -20.21 10.18
CA LYS A 240 -2.46 -20.40 10.13
C LYS A 240 -1.71 -19.23 10.78
N PRO A 241 -0.48 -19.44 11.25
CA PRO A 241 0.39 -18.34 11.66
C PRO A 241 0.63 -17.36 10.52
N ILE A 242 0.75 -16.07 10.85
CA ILE A 242 1.13 -15.03 9.88
C ILE A 242 2.54 -15.29 9.38
N GLU A 243 2.71 -15.36 8.06
CA GLU A 243 4.00 -15.58 7.41
C GLU A 243 4.54 -14.26 6.85
N VAL A 244 5.79 -13.93 7.16
CA VAL A 244 6.48 -12.78 6.56
C VAL A 244 7.01 -13.18 5.19
N LEU A 245 6.58 -12.49 4.13
CA LEU A 245 7.05 -12.70 2.76
C LEU A 245 8.21 -11.76 2.40
N LEU A 246 8.16 -10.51 2.88
CA LEU A 246 9.19 -9.49 2.66
C LEU A 246 9.41 -8.73 3.97
N ASN A 247 10.67 -8.44 4.30
CA ASN A 247 11.00 -7.51 5.37
C ASN A 247 12.21 -6.66 4.97
N THR A 248 11.95 -5.39 4.71
CA THR A 248 12.93 -4.37 4.30
C THR A 248 13.07 -3.26 5.35
N THR A 249 12.53 -3.46 6.56
CA THR A 249 12.52 -2.45 7.61
C THR A 249 13.92 -1.99 8.00
N GLU A 250 14.86 -2.92 8.10
CA GLU A 250 16.25 -2.63 8.48
C GLU A 250 16.99 -1.80 7.44
N ILE A 251 16.69 -2.01 6.15
CA ILE A 251 17.27 -1.23 5.04
C ILE A 251 16.42 0.01 4.69
N LYS A 252 15.35 0.29 5.46
CA LYS A 252 14.47 1.46 5.34
C LYS A 252 13.82 1.62 3.96
N VAL A 253 13.46 0.53 3.31
CA VAL A 253 12.66 0.52 2.08
C VAL A 253 11.21 0.27 2.46
N ASN A 254 10.33 1.19 2.12
CA ASN A 254 8.90 1.09 2.46
C ASN A 254 8.18 0.01 1.64
N ALA A 255 7.04 -0.44 2.14
CA ALA A 255 6.04 -1.24 1.42
C ALA A 255 4.68 -0.58 1.65
N ALA A 256 4.27 0.28 0.71
CA ALA A 256 3.03 1.05 0.79
C ALA A 256 1.85 0.24 0.21
N ASP A 257 0.82 0.88 -0.33
CA ASP A 257 -0.39 0.20 -0.78
C ASP A 257 -0.14 -0.71 -2.00
N LEU A 258 -0.47 -1.99 -1.82
CA LEU A 258 -0.11 -3.07 -2.73
C LEU A 258 -1.01 -3.12 -3.97
N GLY A 259 -0.43 -3.47 -5.13
CA GLY A 259 -1.17 -3.88 -6.31
C GLY A 259 -0.95 -5.36 -6.64
N PHE A 260 -1.80 -5.88 -7.52
CA PHE A 260 -1.68 -7.26 -7.98
C PHE A 260 -2.11 -7.42 -9.44
N ILE A 261 -1.32 -8.18 -10.21
CA ILE A 261 -1.64 -8.56 -11.58
C ILE A 261 -2.01 -10.06 -11.57
N PRO A 262 -3.30 -10.43 -11.51
CA PRO A 262 -3.71 -11.83 -11.33
C PRO A 262 -3.22 -12.76 -12.44
N SER A 263 -3.29 -12.31 -13.71
CA SER A 263 -2.90 -13.11 -14.88
C SER A 263 -1.40 -13.46 -14.91
N GLN A 264 -0.57 -12.72 -14.19
CA GLN A 264 0.88 -12.93 -14.07
C GLN A 264 1.30 -13.40 -12.69
N ASN A 265 0.39 -13.44 -11.74
CA ASN A 265 0.68 -13.71 -10.32
C ASN A 265 1.75 -12.76 -9.75
N LEU A 266 1.68 -11.48 -10.13
CA LEU A 266 2.64 -10.45 -9.74
C LEU A 266 2.08 -9.53 -8.66
N LEU A 267 2.77 -9.50 -7.53
CA LEU A 267 2.58 -8.53 -6.47
C LEU A 267 3.37 -7.26 -6.81
N LEU A 268 2.73 -6.11 -6.74
CA LEU A 268 3.33 -4.79 -6.92
C LEU A 268 3.50 -4.12 -5.56
N VAL A 269 4.70 -3.69 -5.25
CA VAL A 269 5.05 -3.06 -3.97
C VAL A 269 5.60 -1.66 -4.23
N PRO A 270 4.80 -0.59 -4.03
CA PRO A 270 5.31 0.77 -4.03
C PRO A 270 6.23 0.99 -2.83
N THR A 271 7.38 1.62 -3.06
CA THR A 271 8.41 1.78 -2.03
C THR A 271 8.45 3.17 -1.40
N PHE A 272 7.44 3.99 -1.63
CA PHE A 272 7.24 5.33 -1.10
C PHE A 272 8.51 6.19 -1.21
N ASN A 273 9.33 6.26 -0.13
CA ASN A 273 10.54 7.09 -0.09
C ASN A 273 11.64 6.67 -1.08
N ASN A 274 11.62 5.43 -1.58
CA ASN A 274 12.60 4.94 -2.55
C ASN A 274 12.20 5.17 -4.00
N ASN A 275 11.03 5.80 -4.24
CA ASN A 275 10.54 6.24 -5.56
C ASN A 275 10.46 5.13 -6.62
N LYS A 276 10.12 3.90 -6.20
CA LYS A 276 9.99 2.73 -7.07
C LYS A 276 8.65 2.00 -6.83
N VAL A 277 8.23 1.27 -7.84
CA VAL A 277 7.36 0.11 -7.68
C VAL A 277 8.20 -1.11 -8.01
N ILE A 278 8.22 -2.11 -7.10
CA ILE A 278 8.93 -3.37 -7.30
C ILE A 278 7.90 -4.47 -7.49
N ALA A 279 8.06 -5.27 -8.54
CA ALA A 279 7.20 -6.41 -8.78
C ALA A 279 7.86 -7.72 -8.35
N TYR A 280 7.08 -8.52 -7.65
CA TYR A 280 7.48 -9.86 -7.21
C TYR A 280 6.51 -10.91 -7.74
N LYS A 281 7.05 -11.98 -8.31
CA LYS A 281 6.28 -13.20 -8.61
C LYS A 281 5.91 -13.88 -7.29
N LEU A 282 4.62 -14.17 -7.11
CA LEU A 282 4.09 -14.96 -6.00
C LEU A 282 4.09 -16.46 -6.35
N ASN A 283 4.71 -17.27 -5.50
CA ASN A 283 4.77 -18.74 -5.61
C ASN A 283 4.09 -19.34 -4.35
N LEU A 284 2.74 -19.20 -4.25
CA LEU A 284 1.93 -19.63 -3.09
C LEU A 284 1.28 -20.98 -3.27
#